data_d223818cee4b27eb93c2b3c368197664
#
_entry.id   d223818cee4b27eb93c2b3c368197664
#
_cell.length_a   1.000
_cell.length_b   1.000
_cell.length_c   1.000
_cell.angle_alpha   90.00
_cell.angle_beta   90.00
_cell.angle_gamma   90.00
#
_symmetry.space_group_name_H-M   'P 1'
#
loop_
_entity.id
_entity.type
_entity.pdbx_description
1 polymer ?
#
loop_
_entity_poly.entity_id
_entity_poly.type
_entity_poly.pdbx_seq_one_letter_code
_entity_poly.pdbx_strand_id
1 'polypeptide(L)'
;MIDLASAAVCRERLSDPKASVPIDDMQARPSLPITSPEAVAGAERAQRLLPMAKNLVEVSLRRLSADYKLNNRSGFNARVQRAIARVRAVKVIRPDMDSRDNASVFLKNPQTIVFGTIFLAGLPSDEGVVSVLAHELVHIGDGGEDNLSQLFLAVGIRASRLTSLKIHGQPAEELTCDLVGTLTARLYVSATPSYEPLPRRISRSLAHNCVEQDEGDDDHLSPKITIRALLTLNPTLSRELVYGR
;
A
#
# COMPACT_ATOMS: atom_id res chain seq x y z
N MET A 1 -19.60 8.96 8.24
CA MET A 1 -19.12 8.43 6.94
C MET A 1 -17.83 7.63 7.10
N ILE A 2 -16.77 8.20 7.68
CA ILE A 2 -15.47 7.51 7.83
C ILE A 2 -15.61 6.22 8.64
N ASP A 3 -16.35 6.23 9.74
CA ASP A 3 -16.55 5.02 10.54
C ASP A 3 -17.31 3.91 9.78
N LEU A 4 -18.27 4.29 8.96
CA LEU A 4 -18.98 3.34 8.09
C LEU A 4 -18.07 2.76 7.00
N ALA A 5 -17.22 3.60 6.39
CA ALA A 5 -16.26 3.16 5.40
C ALA A 5 -15.19 2.26 6.01
N SER A 6 -14.67 2.62 7.18
CA SER A 6 -13.71 1.80 7.93
C SER A 6 -14.29 0.42 8.29
N ALA A 7 -15.53 0.39 8.79
CA ALA A 7 -16.22 -0.86 9.06
C ALA A 7 -16.48 -1.70 7.80
N ALA A 8 -16.69 -1.06 6.64
CA ALA A 8 -16.89 -1.76 5.38
C ALA A 8 -15.60 -2.43 4.88
N VAL A 9 -14.44 -1.80 5.04
CA VAL A 9 -13.14 -2.37 4.66
C VAL A 9 -12.90 -3.69 5.36
N CYS A 10 -13.05 -3.73 6.69
CA CYS A 10 -12.72 -4.92 7.46
C CYS A 10 -13.83 -5.98 7.46
N ARG A 11 -15.08 -5.60 7.17
CA ARG A 11 -16.20 -6.56 7.06
C ARG A 11 -16.02 -7.56 5.91
N GLU A 12 -15.56 -7.10 4.76
CA GLU A 12 -15.27 -7.97 3.62
C GLU A 12 -14.22 -9.02 3.96
N ARG A 13 -13.22 -8.65 4.73
CA ARG A 13 -12.20 -9.57 5.21
C ARG A 13 -12.78 -10.66 6.12
N LEU A 14 -13.67 -10.28 7.04
CA LEU A 14 -14.28 -11.19 7.99
C LEU A 14 -15.32 -12.13 7.34
N SER A 15 -15.92 -11.73 6.21
CA SER A 15 -16.99 -12.49 5.55
C SER A 15 -16.51 -13.47 4.48
N ASP A 16 -15.27 -13.36 4.00
CA ASP A 16 -14.70 -14.25 2.98
C ASP A 16 -13.66 -15.18 3.61
N PRO A 17 -14.01 -16.47 3.88
CA PRO A 17 -13.06 -17.43 4.44
C PRO A 17 -11.86 -17.73 3.54
N LYS A 18 -11.91 -17.33 2.26
CA LYS A 18 -10.77 -17.39 1.34
C LYS A 18 -9.97 -16.09 1.31
N ALA A 19 -10.54 -14.99 1.79
CA ALA A 19 -9.98 -13.66 1.64
C ALA A 19 -8.92 -13.31 2.67
N SER A 20 -8.82 -14.04 3.77
CA SER A 20 -7.79 -13.70 4.75
C SER A 20 -7.64 -14.75 5.81
N VAL A 21 -6.49 -15.28 5.87
CA VAL A 21 -5.92 -15.63 7.15
C VAL A 21 -5.71 -14.31 7.87
N PRO A 22 -6.22 -14.09 9.07
CA PRO A 22 -5.87 -12.95 9.88
C PRO A 22 -4.34 -12.78 9.93
N ILE A 23 -3.84 -11.55 9.90
CA ILE A 23 -2.38 -11.33 9.99
C ILE A 23 -1.84 -11.95 11.27
N ASP A 24 -2.60 -11.92 12.36
CA ASP A 24 -2.28 -12.62 13.61
C ASP A 24 -2.08 -14.12 13.41
N ASP A 25 -2.92 -14.78 12.60
CA ASP A 25 -2.74 -16.18 12.24
C ASP A 25 -1.56 -16.38 11.27
N MET A 26 -1.23 -15.37 10.44
CA MET A 26 -0.05 -15.44 9.58
C MET A 26 1.25 -15.37 10.39
N GLN A 27 1.31 -14.56 11.44
CA GLN A 27 2.47 -14.50 12.33
C GLN A 27 2.72 -15.82 13.07
N ALA A 28 1.67 -16.56 13.40
CA ALA A 28 1.77 -17.87 14.04
C ALA A 28 2.16 -19.01 13.07
N ARG A 29 2.07 -18.79 11.75
CA ARG A 29 2.41 -19.82 10.75
C ARG A 29 3.91 -19.93 10.52
N PRO A 30 4.43 -21.13 10.31
CA PRO A 30 5.79 -21.30 9.82
C PRO A 30 5.90 -20.72 8.40
N SER A 31 7.06 -20.15 8.08
CA SER A 31 7.34 -19.71 6.71
C SER A 31 7.18 -20.85 5.72
N LEU A 32 6.58 -20.56 4.57
CA LEU A 32 6.49 -21.52 3.49
C LEU A 32 7.88 -21.63 2.81
N PRO A 33 8.29 -22.83 2.39
CA PRO A 33 9.45 -22.96 1.50
C PRO A 33 9.25 -22.09 0.24
N ILE A 34 10.31 -21.46 -0.24
CA ILE A 34 10.26 -20.64 -1.46
C ILE A 34 9.83 -21.43 -2.70
N THR A 35 9.93 -22.75 -2.63
CA THR A 35 9.52 -23.70 -3.68
C THR A 35 8.11 -24.22 -3.50
N SER A 36 7.40 -23.81 -2.43
CA SER A 36 6.01 -24.23 -2.24
C SER A 36 5.12 -23.66 -3.36
N PRO A 37 4.10 -24.40 -3.82
CA PRO A 37 3.22 -23.95 -4.88
C PRO A 37 2.57 -22.58 -4.58
N GLU A 38 2.22 -22.34 -3.32
CA GLU A 38 1.57 -21.10 -2.87
C GLU A 38 2.55 -19.91 -2.94
N ALA A 39 3.79 -20.08 -2.47
CA ALA A 39 4.80 -19.03 -2.52
C ALA A 39 5.22 -18.71 -3.97
N VAL A 40 5.37 -19.74 -4.80
CA VAL A 40 5.66 -19.59 -6.23
C VAL A 40 4.54 -18.85 -6.93
N ALA A 41 3.30 -19.29 -6.76
CA ALA A 41 2.15 -18.65 -7.39
C ALA A 41 1.98 -17.18 -6.94
N GLY A 42 2.22 -16.89 -5.66
CA GLY A 42 2.21 -15.54 -5.13
C GLY A 42 3.29 -14.65 -5.74
N ALA A 43 4.52 -15.17 -5.85
CA ALA A 43 5.64 -14.44 -6.46
C ALA A 43 5.42 -14.17 -7.95
N GLU A 44 4.95 -15.18 -8.70
CA GLU A 44 4.61 -15.02 -10.12
C GLU A 44 3.49 -14.01 -10.34
N ARG A 45 2.48 -14.02 -9.46
CA ARG A 45 1.39 -13.04 -9.47
C ARG A 45 1.91 -11.62 -9.24
N ALA A 46 2.73 -11.40 -8.22
CA ALA A 46 3.32 -10.10 -7.94
C ALA A 46 4.23 -9.65 -9.10
N GLN A 47 5.05 -10.55 -9.64
CA GLN A 47 5.92 -10.26 -10.80
C GLN A 47 5.12 -9.87 -12.04
N ARG A 48 3.99 -10.52 -12.30
CA ARG A 48 3.09 -10.18 -13.40
C ARG A 48 2.43 -8.81 -13.25
N LEU A 49 2.09 -8.42 -12.01
CA LEU A 49 1.43 -7.15 -11.71
C LEU A 49 2.41 -5.97 -11.60
N LEU A 50 3.69 -6.23 -11.38
CA LEU A 50 4.72 -5.21 -11.17
C LEU A 50 4.79 -4.15 -12.29
N PRO A 51 4.75 -4.46 -13.59
CA PRO A 51 4.80 -3.43 -14.65
C PRO A 51 3.63 -2.44 -14.56
N MET A 52 2.43 -2.94 -14.28
CA MET A 52 1.24 -2.10 -14.11
C MET A 52 1.33 -1.28 -12.83
N ALA A 53 1.72 -1.88 -11.71
CA ALA A 53 1.90 -1.18 -10.45
C ALA A 53 2.86 0.01 -10.60
N LYS A 54 4.01 -0.17 -11.26
CA LYS A 54 4.99 0.91 -11.53
C LYS A 54 4.37 2.08 -12.29
N ASN A 55 3.61 1.79 -13.35
CA ASN A 55 2.97 2.85 -14.14
C ASN A 55 1.91 3.60 -13.33
N LEU A 56 1.12 2.89 -12.53
CA LEU A 56 0.07 3.49 -11.72
C LEU A 56 0.63 4.26 -10.51
N VAL A 57 1.75 3.83 -9.93
CA VAL A 57 2.49 4.58 -8.89
C VAL A 57 2.97 5.92 -9.44
N GLU A 58 3.51 5.97 -10.65
CA GLU A 58 3.89 7.24 -11.29
C GLU A 58 2.70 8.19 -11.38
N VAL A 59 1.54 7.70 -11.83
CA VAL A 59 0.31 8.50 -11.92
C VAL A 59 -0.10 9.00 -10.53
N SER A 60 -0.07 8.13 -9.53
CA SER A 60 -0.44 8.44 -8.14
C SER A 60 0.48 9.49 -7.53
N LEU A 61 1.81 9.37 -7.71
CA LEU A 61 2.78 10.34 -7.21
C LEU A 61 2.62 11.71 -7.87
N ARG A 62 2.40 11.77 -9.19
CA ARG A 62 2.15 13.02 -9.90
C ARG A 62 0.85 13.69 -9.44
N ARG A 63 -0.21 12.91 -9.25
CA ARG A 63 -1.48 13.39 -8.74
C ARG A 63 -1.36 13.96 -7.34
N LEU A 64 -0.77 13.21 -6.40
CA LEU A 64 -0.54 13.69 -5.04
C LEU A 64 0.32 14.94 -5.01
N SER A 65 1.37 15.01 -5.83
CA SER A 65 2.22 16.20 -5.96
C SER A 65 1.41 17.44 -6.36
N ALA A 66 0.43 17.28 -7.24
CA ALA A 66 -0.48 18.34 -7.65
C ALA A 66 -1.51 18.68 -6.55
N ASP A 67 -2.15 17.67 -5.95
CA ASP A 67 -3.17 17.83 -4.90
C ASP A 67 -2.61 18.55 -3.65
N TYR A 68 -1.33 18.31 -3.34
CA TYR A 68 -0.61 18.98 -2.27
C TYR A 68 0.13 20.27 -2.71
N LYS A 69 -0.05 20.70 -3.97
CA LYS A 69 0.55 21.91 -4.54
C LYS A 69 2.08 21.96 -4.44
N LEU A 70 2.72 20.80 -4.48
CA LEU A 70 4.18 20.68 -4.38
C LEU A 70 4.89 20.99 -5.69
N ASN A 71 4.20 20.87 -6.82
CA ASN A 71 4.75 21.15 -8.16
C ASN A 71 5.31 22.58 -8.32
N ASN A 72 4.84 23.50 -7.47
CA ASN A 72 5.30 24.88 -7.45
C ASN A 72 6.55 25.11 -6.57
N ARG A 73 7.01 24.07 -5.85
CA ARG A 73 8.20 24.17 -5.01
C ARG A 73 9.46 23.92 -5.83
N SER A 74 10.46 24.78 -5.62
CA SER A 74 11.76 24.65 -6.32
C SER A 74 12.36 23.27 -6.08
N GLY A 75 12.80 22.63 -7.17
CA GLY A 75 13.48 21.34 -7.15
C GLY A 75 12.58 20.12 -6.84
N PHE A 76 11.32 20.29 -6.43
CA PHE A 76 10.45 19.15 -6.09
C PHE A 76 10.16 18.26 -7.31
N ASN A 77 9.84 18.87 -8.45
CA ASN A 77 9.58 18.10 -9.68
C ASN A 77 10.79 17.24 -10.09
N ALA A 78 12.00 17.76 -9.95
CA ALA A 78 13.21 16.99 -10.26
C ALA A 78 13.37 15.79 -9.32
N ARG A 79 13.04 15.94 -8.02
CA ARG A 79 13.06 14.86 -7.04
C ARG A 79 12.02 13.79 -7.39
N VAL A 80 10.79 14.18 -7.68
CA VAL A 80 9.74 13.23 -8.12
C VAL A 80 10.17 12.48 -9.39
N GLN A 81 10.83 13.14 -10.34
CA GLN A 81 11.35 12.45 -11.53
C GLN A 81 12.44 11.41 -11.16
N ARG A 82 13.32 11.70 -10.22
CA ARG A 82 14.29 10.71 -9.72
C ARG A 82 13.58 9.54 -9.04
N ALA A 83 12.59 9.82 -8.17
CA ALA A 83 11.78 8.78 -7.54
C ALA A 83 11.12 7.88 -8.58
N ILE A 84 10.50 8.45 -9.62
CA ILE A 84 9.88 7.69 -10.71
C ILE A 84 10.92 6.87 -11.48
N ALA A 85 12.11 7.41 -11.73
CA ALA A 85 13.17 6.65 -12.40
C ALA A 85 13.61 5.42 -11.59
N ARG A 86 13.71 5.55 -10.25
CA ARG A 86 13.99 4.43 -9.34
C ARG A 86 12.87 3.40 -9.35
N VAL A 87 11.61 3.81 -9.25
CA VAL A 87 10.44 2.94 -9.37
C VAL A 87 10.48 2.14 -10.68
N ARG A 88 10.75 2.80 -11.80
CA ARG A 88 10.86 2.15 -13.11
C ARG A 88 11.99 1.13 -13.20
N ALA A 89 13.07 1.33 -12.45
CA ALA A 89 14.23 0.44 -12.43
C ALA A 89 13.99 -0.89 -11.71
N VAL A 90 12.91 -1.02 -10.91
CA VAL A 90 12.56 -2.28 -10.24
C VAL A 90 12.24 -3.36 -11.26
N LYS A 91 12.81 -4.55 -11.08
CA LYS A 91 12.72 -5.66 -12.04
C LYS A 91 12.23 -6.96 -11.42
N VAL A 92 12.54 -7.19 -10.16
CA VAL A 92 12.45 -8.51 -9.54
C VAL A 92 11.60 -8.48 -8.28
N ILE A 93 10.69 -9.42 -8.18
CA ILE A 93 10.04 -9.81 -6.93
C ILE A 93 10.75 -11.07 -6.44
N ARG A 94 11.25 -11.03 -5.20
CA ARG A 94 11.95 -12.15 -4.60
C ARG A 94 11.19 -12.66 -3.37
N PRO A 95 10.72 -13.91 -3.39
CA PRO A 95 10.19 -14.54 -2.19
C PRO A 95 11.33 -14.80 -1.18
N ASP A 96 11.03 -14.66 0.09
CA ASP A 96 11.98 -14.82 1.19
C ASP A 96 11.30 -15.44 2.41
N MET A 97 11.93 -16.43 3.00
CA MET A 97 11.38 -17.12 4.17
C MET A 97 11.53 -16.29 5.45
N ASP A 98 12.63 -15.54 5.56
CA ASP A 98 12.95 -14.78 6.76
C ASP A 98 12.06 -13.53 6.91
N SER A 99 11.58 -13.00 5.78
CA SER A 99 10.62 -11.88 5.75
C SER A 99 9.20 -12.26 6.16
N ARG A 100 8.88 -13.54 6.29
CA ARG A 100 7.63 -14.13 6.78
C ARG A 100 6.35 -13.49 6.20
N ASP A 101 5.69 -12.66 6.99
CA ASP A 101 4.43 -11.95 6.71
C ASP A 101 4.63 -10.47 6.33
N ASN A 102 5.84 -10.11 5.94
CA ASN A 102 6.21 -8.74 5.59
C ASN A 102 6.66 -8.62 4.13
N ALA A 103 6.64 -7.40 3.62
CA ALA A 103 7.32 -7.00 2.40
C ALA A 103 8.39 -5.97 2.77
N SER A 104 9.48 -5.92 2.00
CA SER A 104 10.56 -4.98 2.27
C SER A 104 11.37 -4.66 1.03
N VAL A 105 12.09 -3.55 1.10
CA VAL A 105 13.01 -3.12 0.07
C VAL A 105 14.42 -2.99 0.61
N PHE A 106 15.41 -3.41 -0.17
CA PHE A 106 16.79 -3.18 0.15
C PHE A 106 17.31 -1.98 -0.65
N LEU A 107 17.56 -0.86 0.01
CA LEU A 107 18.07 0.35 -0.64
C LEU A 107 19.41 0.13 -1.36
N LYS A 108 20.20 -0.86 -0.93
CA LYS A 108 21.44 -1.31 -1.60
C LYS A 108 21.17 -2.07 -2.91
N ASN A 109 19.98 -2.65 -3.06
CA ASN A 109 19.55 -3.33 -4.29
C ASN A 109 18.15 -2.84 -4.70
N PRO A 110 18.03 -1.59 -5.17
CA PRO A 110 16.75 -0.94 -5.44
C PRO A 110 15.99 -1.53 -6.64
N GLN A 111 16.49 -2.60 -7.23
CA GLN A 111 15.80 -3.30 -8.34
C GLN A 111 14.95 -4.47 -7.87
N THR A 112 14.96 -4.78 -6.58
CA THR A 112 14.29 -5.95 -6.00
C THR A 112 13.40 -5.56 -4.85
N ILE A 113 12.15 -6.04 -4.86
CA ILE A 113 11.27 -6.07 -3.70
C ILE A 113 11.30 -7.49 -3.14
N VAL A 114 11.48 -7.59 -1.84
CA VAL A 114 11.47 -8.87 -1.12
C VAL A 114 10.13 -9.04 -0.45
N PHE A 115 9.53 -10.20 -0.63
CA PHE A 115 8.26 -10.55 0.01
C PHE A 115 8.39 -11.82 0.82
N GLY A 116 7.87 -11.79 2.03
CA GLY A 116 7.71 -12.99 2.83
C GLY A 116 6.79 -14.00 2.14
N THR A 117 7.16 -15.27 2.21
CA THR A 117 6.44 -16.35 1.51
C THR A 117 5.00 -16.50 2.00
N ILE A 118 4.75 -16.27 3.29
CA ILE A 118 3.39 -16.29 3.86
C ILE A 118 2.59 -15.10 3.37
N PHE A 119 3.21 -13.92 3.31
CA PHE A 119 2.55 -12.69 2.88
C PHE A 119 2.06 -12.78 1.43
N LEU A 120 2.92 -13.22 0.51
CA LEU A 120 2.55 -13.44 -0.89
C LEU A 120 1.41 -14.46 -1.05
N ALA A 121 1.48 -15.56 -0.31
CA ALA A 121 0.44 -16.59 -0.33
C ALA A 121 -0.89 -16.10 0.29
N GLY A 122 -0.80 -15.18 1.24
CA GLY A 122 -1.96 -14.66 2.00
C GLY A 122 -2.69 -13.48 1.36
N LEU A 123 -2.11 -12.82 0.33
CA LEU A 123 -2.79 -11.71 -0.34
C LEU A 123 -3.92 -12.21 -1.24
N PRO A 124 -5.19 -11.91 -0.92
CA PRO A 124 -6.34 -12.61 -1.52
C PRO A 124 -6.67 -12.13 -2.94
N SER A 125 -6.21 -10.93 -3.33
CA SER A 125 -6.63 -10.29 -4.59
C SER A 125 -5.51 -9.56 -5.29
N ASP A 126 -5.66 -9.35 -6.60
CA ASP A 126 -4.73 -8.55 -7.39
C ASP A 126 -4.67 -7.10 -6.90
N GLU A 127 -5.80 -6.56 -6.42
CA GLU A 127 -5.89 -5.23 -5.82
C GLU A 127 -5.01 -5.10 -4.56
N GLY A 128 -5.03 -6.12 -3.71
CA GLY A 128 -4.17 -6.19 -2.52
C GLY A 128 -2.70 -6.25 -2.89
N VAL A 129 -2.34 -7.11 -3.85
CA VAL A 129 -0.95 -7.20 -4.36
C VAL A 129 -0.51 -5.87 -4.95
N VAL A 130 -1.32 -5.21 -5.77
CA VAL A 130 -1.01 -3.91 -6.38
C VAL A 130 -0.83 -2.83 -5.31
N SER A 131 -1.66 -2.84 -4.26
CA SER A 131 -1.54 -1.89 -3.13
C SER A 131 -0.20 -2.02 -2.43
N VAL A 132 0.19 -3.24 -2.07
CA VAL A 132 1.46 -3.51 -1.37
C VAL A 132 2.66 -3.26 -2.28
N LEU A 133 2.61 -3.70 -3.54
CA LEU A 133 3.67 -3.37 -4.50
C LEU A 133 3.87 -1.86 -4.62
N ALA A 134 2.79 -1.09 -4.64
CA ALA A 134 2.86 0.36 -4.74
C ALA A 134 3.45 1.00 -3.47
N HIS A 135 3.12 0.49 -2.29
CA HIS A 135 3.72 0.88 -1.02
C HIS A 135 5.25 0.73 -1.08
N GLU A 136 5.74 -0.47 -1.38
CA GLU A 136 7.18 -0.77 -1.47
C GLU A 136 7.89 0.04 -2.57
N LEU A 137 7.23 0.28 -3.69
CA LEU A 137 7.76 1.09 -4.78
C LEU A 137 7.95 2.56 -4.37
N VAL A 138 7.19 3.08 -3.41
CA VAL A 138 7.38 4.44 -2.88
C VAL A 138 8.67 4.51 -2.05
N HIS A 139 8.93 3.55 -1.18
CA HIS A 139 10.19 3.45 -0.44
C HIS A 139 11.40 3.39 -1.38
N ILE A 140 11.33 2.57 -2.44
CA ILE A 140 12.38 2.52 -3.47
C ILE A 140 12.52 3.88 -4.17
N GLY A 141 11.43 4.54 -4.46
CA GLY A 141 11.40 5.85 -5.09
C GLY A 141 12.09 6.91 -4.25
N ASP A 142 11.82 6.94 -2.94
CA ASP A 142 12.48 7.84 -2.00
C ASP A 142 13.97 7.51 -1.88
N GLY A 143 14.28 6.24 -1.67
CA GLY A 143 15.60 5.65 -1.80
C GLY A 143 16.65 6.15 -0.83
N GLY A 144 16.27 6.70 0.30
CA GLY A 144 17.18 7.28 1.28
C GLY A 144 17.89 8.56 0.78
N GLU A 145 17.41 9.13 -0.32
CA GLU A 145 17.87 10.41 -0.89
C GLU A 145 16.86 11.55 -0.62
N ASP A 146 15.87 11.28 0.23
CA ASP A 146 14.78 12.18 0.58
C ASP A 146 14.01 12.75 -0.63
N ASN A 147 13.91 11.96 -1.70
CA ASN A 147 13.26 12.41 -2.94
C ASN A 147 11.78 12.77 -2.71
N LEU A 148 11.11 12.09 -1.80
CA LEU A 148 9.69 12.26 -1.48
C LEU A 148 9.43 12.89 -0.10
N SER A 149 10.47 13.26 0.65
CA SER A 149 10.36 13.81 2.01
C SER A 149 9.38 14.98 2.14
N GLN A 150 9.31 15.87 1.13
CA GLN A 150 8.34 16.98 1.14
C GLN A 150 6.90 16.50 0.94
N LEU A 151 6.69 15.38 0.22
CA LEU A 151 5.38 14.77 0.09
C LEU A 151 4.98 14.10 1.41
N PHE A 152 5.89 13.35 2.03
CA PHE A 152 5.68 12.73 3.35
C PHE A 152 5.29 13.78 4.40
N LEU A 153 6.05 14.86 4.49
CA LEU A 153 5.75 15.97 5.37
C LEU A 153 4.36 16.58 5.09
N ALA A 154 4.02 16.83 3.83
CA ALA A 154 2.76 17.45 3.45
C ALA A 154 1.55 16.55 3.78
N VAL A 155 1.67 15.24 3.53
CA VAL A 155 0.65 14.23 3.89
C VAL A 155 0.52 14.15 5.41
N GLY A 156 1.62 14.04 6.15
CA GLY A 156 1.63 13.98 7.60
C GLY A 156 0.97 15.21 8.25
N ILE A 157 1.31 16.42 7.81
CA ILE A 157 0.68 17.65 8.29
C ILE A 157 -0.83 17.64 8.02
N ARG A 158 -1.25 17.24 6.82
CA ARG A 158 -2.69 17.19 6.49
C ARG A 158 -3.41 16.12 7.31
N ALA A 159 -2.84 14.95 7.43
CA ALA A 159 -3.39 13.86 8.25
C ALA A 159 -3.50 14.30 9.71
N SER A 160 -2.46 14.90 10.29
CA SER A 160 -2.47 15.40 11.67
C SER A 160 -3.58 16.42 11.92
N ARG A 161 -3.80 17.35 10.98
CA ARG A 161 -4.88 18.34 11.08
C ARG A 161 -6.27 17.74 11.00
N LEU A 162 -6.46 16.69 10.20
CA LEU A 162 -7.76 16.07 9.98
C LEU A 162 -8.11 15.00 11.02
N THR A 163 -7.13 14.37 11.63
CA THR A 163 -7.33 13.29 12.61
C THR A 163 -7.07 13.72 14.05
N SER A 164 -6.49 14.91 14.27
CA SER A 164 -6.00 15.41 15.57
C SER A 164 -4.88 14.54 16.17
N LEU A 165 -4.23 13.70 15.37
CA LEU A 165 -3.09 12.86 15.76
C LEU A 165 -1.78 13.56 15.37
N LYS A 166 -0.68 13.23 16.06
CA LYS A 166 0.66 13.68 15.68
C LYS A 166 1.25 12.67 14.69
N ILE A 167 1.21 12.99 13.39
CA ILE A 167 1.71 12.15 12.31
C ILE A 167 2.87 12.86 11.64
N HIS A 168 4.10 12.43 11.93
CA HIS A 168 5.33 13.01 11.39
C HIS A 168 6.45 11.97 11.37
N GLY A 169 7.57 12.25 10.67
CA GLY A 169 8.68 11.30 10.54
C GLY A 169 8.26 10.02 9.83
N GLN A 170 8.73 8.88 10.33
CA GLN A 170 8.45 7.57 9.76
C GLN A 170 6.95 7.27 9.63
N PRO A 171 6.07 7.50 10.64
CA PRO A 171 4.63 7.33 10.47
C PRO A 171 4.00 8.15 9.34
N ALA A 172 4.56 9.30 8.99
CA ALA A 172 4.08 10.09 7.84
C ALA A 172 4.56 9.52 6.50
N GLU A 173 5.75 8.95 6.48
CA GLU A 173 6.28 8.20 5.33
C GLU A 173 5.40 6.98 5.06
N GLU A 174 5.23 6.10 6.06
CA GLU A 174 4.43 4.87 5.96
C GLU A 174 2.99 5.18 5.53
N LEU A 175 2.35 6.16 6.16
CA LEU A 175 1.01 6.60 5.76
C LEU A 175 0.97 7.11 4.30
N THR A 176 2.04 7.73 3.83
CA THR A 176 2.11 8.18 2.43
C THR A 176 2.28 7.01 1.47
N CYS A 177 3.09 6.01 1.84
CA CYS A 177 3.24 4.77 1.09
C CYS A 177 1.90 4.05 0.97
N ASP A 178 1.16 3.92 2.06
CA ASP A 178 -0.19 3.36 2.09
C ASP A 178 -1.20 4.17 1.26
N LEU A 179 -1.11 5.51 1.32
CA LEU A 179 -1.96 6.38 0.50
C LEU A 179 -1.70 6.19 -0.99
N VAL A 180 -0.43 6.10 -1.41
CA VAL A 180 -0.06 5.79 -2.80
C VAL A 180 -0.53 4.38 -3.16
N GLY A 181 -0.34 3.40 -2.28
CA GLY A 181 -0.82 2.03 -2.45
C GLY A 181 -2.33 1.99 -2.74
N THR A 182 -3.10 2.65 -1.90
CA THR A 182 -4.57 2.74 -2.02
C THR A 182 -5.01 3.43 -3.31
N LEU A 183 -4.38 4.55 -3.67
CA LEU A 183 -4.69 5.27 -4.92
C LEU A 183 -4.33 4.44 -6.15
N THR A 184 -3.20 3.76 -6.11
CA THR A 184 -2.73 2.87 -7.18
C THR A 184 -3.67 1.68 -7.37
N ALA A 185 -4.08 1.02 -6.29
CA ALA A 185 -5.05 -0.06 -6.35
C ALA A 185 -6.42 0.42 -6.87
N ARG A 186 -6.87 1.61 -6.48
CA ARG A 186 -8.09 2.20 -7.01
C ARG A 186 -7.99 2.46 -8.53
N LEU A 187 -6.86 2.96 -9.02
CA LEU A 187 -6.62 3.11 -10.46
C LEU A 187 -6.63 1.76 -11.18
N TYR A 188 -6.00 0.75 -10.59
CA TYR A 188 -6.02 -0.62 -11.09
C TYR A 188 -7.45 -1.15 -11.21
N VAL A 189 -8.25 -1.04 -10.16
CA VAL A 189 -9.66 -1.46 -10.14
C VAL A 189 -10.46 -0.75 -11.23
N SER A 190 -10.23 0.56 -11.42
CA SER A 190 -10.93 1.34 -12.44
C SER A 190 -10.54 0.96 -13.87
N ALA A 191 -9.29 0.53 -14.07
CA ALA A 191 -8.77 0.13 -15.38
C ALA A 191 -9.04 -1.34 -15.72
N THR A 192 -9.43 -2.17 -14.75
CA THR A 192 -9.60 -3.61 -14.91
C THR A 192 -11.08 -3.99 -14.74
N PRO A 193 -11.82 -4.23 -15.82
CA PRO A 193 -13.21 -4.64 -15.76
C PRO A 193 -13.42 -5.88 -14.89
N SER A 194 -14.47 -5.89 -14.10
CA SER A 194 -14.86 -7.03 -13.28
C SER A 194 -16.38 -7.00 -13.03
N TYR A 195 -16.95 -8.18 -12.83
CA TYR A 195 -18.34 -8.32 -12.37
C TYR A 195 -18.50 -8.09 -10.88
N GLU A 196 -17.40 -8.01 -10.14
CA GLU A 196 -17.45 -7.76 -8.70
C GLU A 196 -17.74 -6.29 -8.40
N PRO A 197 -18.55 -6.02 -7.35
CA PRO A 197 -18.87 -4.65 -6.96
C PRO A 197 -17.61 -3.84 -6.60
N LEU A 198 -17.57 -2.60 -7.07
CA LEU A 198 -16.47 -1.67 -6.81
C LEU A 198 -16.10 -1.55 -5.32
N PRO A 199 -17.05 -1.40 -4.37
CA PRO A 199 -16.72 -1.33 -2.95
C PRO A 199 -15.95 -2.54 -2.43
N ARG A 200 -16.32 -3.75 -2.88
CA ARG A 200 -15.67 -5.00 -2.49
C ARG A 200 -14.22 -5.03 -2.96
N ARG A 201 -13.97 -4.68 -4.22
CA ARG A 201 -12.62 -4.62 -4.77
C ARG A 201 -11.75 -3.57 -4.06
N ILE A 202 -12.31 -2.41 -3.78
CA ILE A 202 -11.62 -1.35 -3.02
C ILE A 202 -11.32 -1.81 -1.59
N SER A 203 -12.26 -2.48 -0.92
CA SER A 203 -12.03 -3.03 0.43
C SER A 203 -10.85 -3.99 0.46
N ARG A 204 -10.72 -4.85 -0.54
CA ARG A 204 -9.59 -5.80 -0.64
C ARG A 204 -8.24 -5.12 -0.74
N SER A 205 -8.15 -3.94 -1.36
CA SER A 205 -6.89 -3.19 -1.45
C SER A 205 -6.39 -2.66 -0.11
N LEU A 206 -7.29 -2.55 0.87
CA LEU A 206 -7.01 -2.08 2.23
C LEU A 206 -7.02 -3.22 3.27
N ALA A 207 -7.42 -4.43 2.85
CA ALA A 207 -7.70 -5.52 3.79
C ALA A 207 -6.47 -5.99 4.58
N HIS A 208 -5.25 -5.78 4.07
CA HIS A 208 -4.01 -6.06 4.80
C HIS A 208 -3.86 -5.22 6.07
N ASN A 209 -4.53 -4.06 6.14
CA ASN A 209 -4.57 -3.21 7.33
C ASN A 209 -5.67 -3.60 8.34
N CYS A 210 -6.44 -4.68 8.11
CA CYS A 210 -7.50 -5.10 9.02
C CYS A 210 -6.97 -6.08 10.07
N VAL A 211 -6.16 -5.60 11.00
CA VAL A 211 -5.60 -6.36 12.13
C VAL A 211 -6.27 -5.88 13.42
N GLU A 212 -6.71 -6.80 14.27
CA GLU A 212 -7.50 -6.45 15.46
C GLU A 212 -6.63 -6.03 16.65
N GLN A 213 -5.42 -6.55 16.77
CA GLN A 213 -4.60 -6.44 18.00
C GLN A 213 -3.32 -5.62 17.85
N ASP A 214 -3.09 -5.01 16.69
CA ASP A 214 -1.90 -4.22 16.49
C ASP A 214 -2.09 -2.79 16.98
N GLU A 215 -1.28 -2.38 17.96
CA GLU A 215 -1.27 -1.03 18.49
C GLU A 215 -0.41 -0.05 17.67
N GLY A 216 0.31 -0.56 16.68
CA GLY A 216 1.33 0.16 15.94
C GLY A 216 2.67 0.17 16.69
N ASP A 217 3.67 0.79 16.10
CA ASP A 217 5.01 0.95 16.66
C ASP A 217 5.56 2.37 16.39
N ASP A 218 6.84 2.58 16.60
CA ASP A 218 7.48 3.89 16.38
C ASP A 218 7.47 4.29 14.90
N ASP A 219 7.40 3.34 13.99
CA ASP A 219 7.46 3.53 12.54
C ASP A 219 6.06 3.52 11.90
N HIS A 220 5.13 2.74 12.44
CA HIS A 220 3.81 2.52 11.88
C HIS A 220 2.68 2.98 12.80
N LEU A 221 1.68 3.62 12.22
CA LEU A 221 0.40 3.82 12.89
C LEU A 221 -0.29 2.47 13.08
N SER A 222 -1.09 2.33 14.14
CA SER A 222 -1.92 1.12 14.24
C SER A 222 -2.80 0.98 12.99
N PRO A 223 -3.03 -0.24 12.48
CA PRO A 223 -3.79 -0.47 11.26
C PRO A 223 -5.16 0.21 11.23
N LYS A 224 -5.85 0.23 12.36
CA LYS A 224 -7.13 0.92 12.54
C LYS A 224 -7.01 2.44 12.33
N ILE A 225 -5.94 3.03 12.85
CA ILE A 225 -5.66 4.47 12.68
C ILE A 225 -5.27 4.74 11.22
N THR A 226 -4.45 3.87 10.62
CA THR A 226 -4.05 3.96 9.21
C THR A 226 -5.27 3.98 8.30
N ILE A 227 -6.18 3.02 8.42
CA ILE A 227 -7.43 3.00 7.62
C ILE A 227 -8.21 4.31 7.80
N ARG A 228 -8.41 4.78 9.03
CA ARG A 228 -9.12 6.03 9.28
C ARG A 228 -8.43 7.24 8.66
N ALA A 229 -7.12 7.31 8.75
CA ALA A 229 -6.34 8.39 8.15
C ALA A 229 -6.44 8.37 6.61
N LEU A 230 -6.28 7.21 5.99
CA LEU A 230 -6.42 7.03 4.53
C LEU A 230 -7.80 7.46 4.03
N LEU A 231 -8.86 7.02 4.71
CA LEU A 231 -10.25 7.37 4.38
C LEU A 231 -10.55 8.86 4.59
N THR A 232 -9.90 9.48 5.57
CA THR A 232 -10.03 10.92 5.84
C THR A 232 -9.27 11.74 4.80
N LEU A 233 -8.09 11.29 4.39
CA LEU A 233 -7.30 11.92 3.34
C LEU A 233 -7.93 11.77 1.94
N ASN A 234 -8.72 10.72 1.73
CA ASN A 234 -9.38 10.42 0.46
C ASN A 234 -10.90 10.26 0.62
N PRO A 235 -11.65 11.38 0.73
CA PRO A 235 -13.10 11.33 0.91
C PRO A 235 -13.86 10.72 -0.28
N THR A 236 -13.26 10.67 -1.46
CA THR A 236 -13.84 9.97 -2.62
C THR A 236 -13.86 8.47 -2.37
N LEU A 237 -12.74 7.91 -1.90
CA LEU A 237 -12.64 6.50 -1.51
C LEU A 237 -13.67 6.14 -0.44
N SER A 238 -13.84 7.00 0.57
CA SER A 238 -14.84 6.80 1.62
C SER A 238 -16.26 6.74 1.08
N ARG A 239 -16.58 7.58 0.08
CA ARG A 239 -17.91 7.56 -0.58
C ARG A 239 -18.10 6.31 -1.43
N GLU A 240 -17.09 5.89 -2.17
CA GLU A 240 -17.13 4.67 -2.98
C GLU A 240 -17.38 3.43 -2.12
N LEU A 241 -16.71 3.33 -0.96
CA LEU A 241 -16.90 2.22 -0.01
C LEU A 241 -18.31 2.17 0.59
N VAL A 242 -18.91 3.33 0.88
CA VAL A 242 -20.22 3.39 1.54
C VAL A 242 -21.37 3.29 0.55
N TYR A 243 -21.25 3.96 -0.60
CA TYR A 243 -22.36 4.15 -1.53
C TYR A 243 -22.18 3.42 -2.88
N GLY A 244 -21.02 2.82 -3.12
CA GLY A 244 -20.74 2.10 -4.36
C GLY A 244 -20.52 2.98 -5.59
N ARG A 245 -20.28 4.28 -5.37
CA ARG A 245 -20.18 5.28 -6.44
C ARG A 245 -19.34 6.49 -6.06
#